data_4e6629e6396883ed23ae82eb00667c33
#
_entry.id   4e6629e6396883ed23ae82eb00667c33
#
_cell.length_a   1.000
_cell.length_b   1.000
_cell.length_c   1.000
_cell.angle_alpha   90.00
_cell.angle_beta   90.00
_cell.angle_gamma   90.00
#
_symmetry.space_group_name_H-M   'P 1'
#
loop_
_entity.id
_entity.type
_entity.pdbx_description
1 polymer ?
#
loop_
_entity_poly.entity_id
_entity_poly.type
_entity_poly.pdbx_seq_one_letter_code
_entity_poly.pdbx_strand_id
1 'polypeptide(L)'
;MISNTYKSARTVVGCAIAAGACMVLLAASPVHAQALKSYDSANKAFWDKPPADWYLGDENEAQKGLTPPAGPALPTSMADLEKNLKSIKLPKGFKISVFASGVASARQMAWGDKGTLFVGSFGVGNVYAITDNGGKKEVKTVLSGLTLPTGIAFRDGALYVVAVNKLLKYENAEANLDKMPEGKVVYDDMPAYTAHGWKYLTFDKHGWLYVPFGPPCNECLPPTSLSQIRRINPDGSGQAEVVAMGVRNSVGGDIDPRSGDYWFSENARDWVTDDLPSDKLNRIARIGAHYGYPYCHQGNLPDPKFAMGHKCSEFTPPVLNLGAHVAPLGMKFYTGKQFPAAYSNNIFIAQHGSWNRHKYVGGNIVRVVTDVNGKKVKHEVFATGWINGDQSYTGRPADIVNAPDGSLLVADDWAGAIYRISYAK
;
A
#
# COMPACT_ATOMS: atom_id res chain seq x y z
N MET A 1 49.14 -62.27 10.72
CA MET A 1 50.26 -61.86 9.85
C MET A 1 50.14 -60.35 9.62
N ILE A 2 51.24 -59.68 9.97
CA ILE A 2 51.65 -58.31 9.68
C ILE A 2 50.90 -57.22 10.44
N SER A 3 51.52 -56.84 11.52
CA SER A 3 51.49 -55.60 12.29
C SER A 3 51.93 -54.40 11.45
N ASN A 4 51.39 -53.23 11.76
CA ASN A 4 52.25 -52.03 11.71
C ASN A 4 51.76 -50.99 12.73
N THR A 5 52.58 -50.79 13.72
CA THR A 5 52.58 -49.75 14.74
C THR A 5 53.01 -48.41 14.11
N TYR A 6 52.36 -47.32 14.47
CA TYR A 6 52.96 -45.99 14.40
C TYR A 6 52.95 -45.31 15.75
N LYS A 7 54.15 -44.92 16.19
CA LYS A 7 54.50 -44.27 17.47
C LYS A 7 54.04 -42.81 17.47
N SER A 8 53.57 -42.43 18.63
CA SER A 8 53.32 -41.04 19.04
C SER A 8 54.63 -40.27 19.24
N ALA A 9 54.66 -39.04 18.76
CA ALA A 9 55.60 -38.03 19.26
C ALA A 9 54.77 -36.87 19.87
N ARG A 10 54.87 -36.75 21.17
CA ARG A 10 54.36 -35.56 21.90
C ARG A 10 55.39 -34.45 21.79
N THR A 11 55.00 -33.33 21.17
CA THR A 11 55.74 -32.07 21.35
C THR A 11 54.88 -31.14 22.17
N VAL A 12 55.35 -30.83 23.36
CA VAL A 12 54.76 -29.79 24.23
C VAL A 12 55.32 -28.47 23.75
N VAL A 13 54.44 -27.60 23.24
CA VAL A 13 54.76 -26.19 23.05
C VAL A 13 53.82 -25.38 23.94
N GLY A 14 54.42 -24.74 24.92
CA GLY A 14 53.72 -23.78 25.80
C GLY A 14 53.29 -22.58 24.98
N CYS A 15 52.04 -22.22 25.08
CA CYS A 15 51.49 -21.00 24.47
C CYS A 15 51.05 -20.04 25.58
N ALA A 16 51.73 -18.92 25.63
CA ALA A 16 51.36 -17.78 26.47
C ALA A 16 50.00 -17.22 26.04
N ILE A 17 49.12 -17.01 27.03
CA ILE A 17 47.81 -16.40 26.83
C ILE A 17 48.01 -14.91 26.60
N ALA A 18 47.88 -14.47 25.39
CA ALA A 18 47.61 -13.06 25.05
C ALA A 18 46.12 -12.97 24.71
N ALA A 19 45.34 -12.27 25.54
CA ALA A 19 43.93 -11.94 25.28
C ALA A 19 43.84 -10.94 24.13
N GLY A 20 43.69 -11.44 22.91
CA GLY A 20 43.34 -10.68 21.75
C GLY A 20 41.85 -10.87 21.43
N ALA A 21 41.03 -9.86 21.72
CA ALA A 21 39.66 -9.82 21.30
C ALA A 21 39.63 -9.81 19.77
N CYS A 22 39.26 -10.94 19.17
CA CYS A 22 39.01 -11.02 17.74
C CYS A 22 37.67 -10.32 17.45
N MET A 23 37.72 -8.99 17.21
CA MET A 23 36.60 -8.30 16.57
C MET A 23 36.48 -8.85 15.14
N VAL A 24 35.52 -9.72 14.91
CA VAL A 24 35.04 -10.01 13.57
C VAL A 24 34.32 -8.76 13.10
N LEU A 25 35.02 -7.87 12.41
CA LEU A 25 34.44 -6.82 11.59
C LEU A 25 33.74 -7.54 10.43
N LEU A 26 32.44 -7.80 10.61
CA LEU A 26 31.59 -8.08 9.48
C LEU A 26 31.63 -6.82 8.58
N ALA A 27 32.41 -6.89 7.51
CA ALA A 27 32.43 -5.87 6.49
C ALA A 27 31.02 -5.87 5.88
N ALA A 28 30.19 -4.93 6.26
CA ALA A 28 28.93 -4.65 5.56
C ALA A 28 29.27 -4.39 4.09
N SER A 29 28.60 -5.08 3.18
CA SER A 29 28.79 -4.85 1.75
C SER A 29 28.59 -3.36 1.45
N PRO A 30 29.28 -2.77 0.47
CA PRO A 30 29.22 -1.33 0.19
C PRO A 30 27.78 -0.82 -0.08
N VAL A 31 26.88 -1.68 -0.54
CA VAL A 31 25.45 -1.37 -0.74
C VAL A 31 24.75 -1.11 0.61
N HIS A 32 25.05 -1.89 1.65
CA HIS A 32 24.45 -1.70 2.97
C HIS A 32 24.96 -0.43 3.68
N ALA A 33 26.24 -0.06 3.45
CA ALA A 33 26.78 1.18 4.01
C ALA A 33 26.10 2.43 3.43
N GLN A 34 25.64 2.39 2.16
CA GLN A 34 24.87 3.47 1.56
C GLN A 34 23.44 3.57 2.11
N ALA A 35 22.82 2.44 2.48
CA ALA A 35 21.48 2.39 3.07
C ALA A 35 21.37 3.09 4.43
N LEU A 36 22.48 3.30 5.11
CA LEU A 36 22.53 3.98 6.42
C LEU A 36 22.59 5.52 6.32
N LYS A 37 22.70 6.08 5.12
CA LYS A 37 22.72 7.54 4.95
C LYS A 37 21.35 8.15 5.23
N SER A 38 21.34 9.24 5.97
CA SER A 38 20.12 10.01 6.21
C SER A 38 19.67 10.74 4.93
N TYR A 39 18.35 10.88 4.77
CA TYR A 39 17.81 11.75 3.74
C TYR A 39 17.99 13.21 4.17
N ASP A 40 18.86 13.91 3.51
CA ASP A 40 19.14 15.32 3.69
C ASP A 40 19.38 15.97 2.32
N SER A 41 19.52 17.30 2.30
CA SER A 41 19.73 18.03 1.05
C SER A 41 21.03 17.64 0.34
N ALA A 42 22.06 17.19 1.06
CA ALA A 42 23.33 16.73 0.48
C ALA A 42 23.20 15.36 -0.21
N ASN A 43 22.27 14.53 0.24
CA ASN A 43 22.03 13.19 -0.30
C ASN A 43 20.75 13.09 -1.15
N LYS A 44 20.05 14.21 -1.41
CA LYS A 44 18.78 14.20 -2.14
C LYS A 44 18.88 13.49 -3.50
N ALA A 45 19.94 13.72 -4.27
CA ALA A 45 20.14 13.11 -5.58
C ALA A 45 20.22 11.57 -5.51
N PHE A 46 20.81 11.01 -4.45
CA PHE A 46 20.86 9.58 -4.23
C PHE A 46 19.47 9.03 -3.92
N TRP A 47 18.74 9.70 -3.01
CA TRP A 47 17.41 9.24 -2.61
C TRP A 47 16.34 9.42 -3.68
N ASP A 48 16.52 10.42 -4.57
CA ASP A 48 15.62 10.62 -5.71
C ASP A 48 15.84 9.58 -6.83
N LYS A 49 17.03 8.96 -6.88
CA LYS A 49 17.39 7.94 -7.87
C LYS A 49 18.13 6.77 -7.21
N PRO A 50 17.46 6.01 -6.33
CA PRO A 50 18.08 4.85 -5.72
C PRO A 50 18.42 3.79 -6.78
N PRO A 51 19.38 2.89 -6.54
CA PRO A 51 19.64 1.76 -7.42
C PRO A 51 18.39 0.96 -7.71
N ALA A 52 18.21 0.53 -8.97
CA ALA A 52 16.98 -0.15 -9.41
C ALA A 52 16.75 -1.49 -8.69
N ASP A 53 17.82 -2.23 -8.40
CA ASP A 53 17.81 -3.49 -7.67
C ASP A 53 17.44 -3.34 -6.19
N TRP A 54 17.58 -2.15 -5.65
CA TRP A 54 17.27 -1.87 -4.24
C TRP A 54 15.79 -2.03 -3.91
N TYR A 55 14.93 -1.79 -4.88
CA TYR A 55 13.50 -1.94 -4.69
C TYR A 55 13.09 -3.40 -4.43
N LEU A 56 13.68 -4.33 -5.15
CA LEU A 56 13.37 -5.75 -4.98
C LEU A 56 13.99 -6.34 -3.72
N GLY A 57 15.13 -5.81 -3.24
CA GLY A 57 15.86 -6.34 -2.10
C GLY A 57 16.56 -7.66 -2.41
N ASP A 58 17.06 -8.32 -1.36
CA ASP A 58 17.74 -9.62 -1.50
C ASP A 58 16.72 -10.76 -1.47
N GLU A 59 16.57 -11.48 -2.58
CA GLU A 59 15.74 -12.68 -2.65
C GLU A 59 16.31 -13.77 -1.74
N ASN A 60 15.44 -14.46 -1.00
CA ASN A 60 15.87 -15.70 -0.35
C ASN A 60 15.86 -16.87 -1.35
N GLU A 61 16.63 -17.93 -1.08
CA GLU A 61 16.75 -19.06 -1.99
C GLU A 61 15.41 -19.76 -2.29
N ALA A 62 14.48 -19.78 -1.32
CA ALA A 62 13.17 -20.43 -1.48
C ALA A 62 12.22 -19.67 -2.42
N GLN A 63 12.42 -18.35 -2.58
CA GLN A 63 11.55 -17.48 -3.38
C GLN A 63 12.26 -16.91 -4.61
N LYS A 64 13.51 -17.37 -4.86
CA LYS A 64 14.34 -16.90 -5.95
C LYS A 64 13.68 -17.13 -7.31
N GLY A 65 13.73 -16.11 -8.15
CA GLY A 65 13.19 -16.16 -9.51
C GLY A 65 11.67 -15.93 -9.62
N LEU A 66 10.96 -15.69 -8.51
CA LEU A 66 9.57 -15.25 -8.59
C LEU A 66 9.51 -13.83 -9.17
N THR A 67 8.67 -13.63 -10.15
CA THR A 67 8.50 -12.34 -10.83
C THR A 67 7.03 -11.90 -10.82
N PRO A 68 6.77 -10.59 -10.83
CA PRO A 68 5.40 -10.10 -10.99
C PRO A 68 4.74 -10.69 -12.25
N PRO A 69 3.48 -11.13 -12.17
CA PRO A 69 2.76 -11.61 -13.34
C PRO A 69 2.61 -10.50 -14.38
N ALA A 70 2.72 -10.88 -15.66
CA ALA A 70 2.47 -9.96 -16.76
C ALA A 70 1.00 -9.51 -16.75
N GLY A 71 0.78 -8.20 -16.82
CA GLY A 71 -0.57 -7.63 -16.92
C GLY A 71 -1.24 -7.89 -18.26
N PRO A 72 -2.58 -7.83 -18.32
CA PRO A 72 -3.30 -7.91 -19.58
C PRO A 72 -3.07 -6.66 -20.43
N ALA A 73 -3.38 -6.75 -21.72
CA ALA A 73 -3.50 -5.57 -22.54
C ALA A 73 -4.68 -4.72 -22.04
N LEU A 74 -4.42 -3.46 -21.75
CA LEU A 74 -5.43 -2.52 -21.27
C LEU A 74 -5.99 -1.63 -22.40
N PRO A 75 -7.26 -1.25 -22.32
CA PRO A 75 -8.26 -1.70 -21.33
C PRO A 75 -8.86 -3.06 -21.69
N THR A 76 -9.26 -3.82 -20.66
CA THR A 76 -10.03 -5.07 -20.87
C THR A 76 -11.38 -4.78 -21.50
N SER A 77 -11.81 -5.61 -22.45
CA SER A 77 -13.10 -5.43 -23.12
C SER A 77 -14.29 -5.59 -22.14
N MET A 78 -15.40 -4.90 -22.42
CA MET A 78 -16.62 -5.03 -21.61
C MET A 78 -17.10 -6.49 -21.53
N ALA A 79 -17.04 -7.23 -22.62
CA ALA A 79 -17.44 -8.63 -22.67
C ALA A 79 -16.57 -9.53 -21.77
N ASP A 80 -15.25 -9.27 -21.75
CA ASP A 80 -14.33 -10.00 -20.86
C ASP A 80 -14.54 -9.61 -19.39
N LEU A 81 -14.78 -8.31 -19.11
CA LEU A 81 -15.12 -7.86 -17.74
C LEU A 81 -16.36 -8.58 -17.22
N GLU A 82 -17.45 -8.60 -18.00
CA GLU A 82 -18.70 -9.29 -17.63
C GLU A 82 -18.50 -10.79 -17.48
N LYS A 83 -17.67 -11.41 -18.32
CA LYS A 83 -17.30 -12.83 -18.19
C LYS A 83 -16.54 -13.07 -16.88
N ASN A 84 -15.55 -12.24 -16.57
CA ASN A 84 -14.74 -12.36 -15.36
C ASN A 84 -15.57 -12.18 -14.08
N LEU A 85 -16.57 -11.29 -14.10
CA LEU A 85 -17.46 -11.10 -12.95
C LEU A 85 -18.28 -12.32 -12.58
N LYS A 86 -18.49 -13.29 -13.52
CA LYS A 86 -19.22 -14.54 -13.23
C LYS A 86 -18.48 -15.45 -12.23
N SER A 87 -17.15 -15.29 -12.10
CA SER A 87 -16.34 -16.02 -11.12
C SER A 87 -16.38 -15.40 -9.72
N ILE A 88 -16.83 -14.14 -9.59
CA ILE A 88 -16.83 -13.42 -8.32
C ILE A 88 -17.90 -13.98 -7.39
N LYS A 89 -17.48 -14.36 -6.20
CA LYS A 89 -18.35 -14.86 -5.12
C LYS A 89 -18.54 -13.77 -4.07
N LEU A 90 -19.78 -13.54 -3.70
CA LEU A 90 -20.23 -12.57 -2.71
C LEU A 90 -21.18 -13.23 -1.71
N PRO A 91 -21.38 -12.67 -0.51
CA PRO A 91 -22.42 -13.13 0.40
C PRO A 91 -23.83 -13.01 -0.23
N LYS A 92 -24.76 -13.81 0.28
CA LYS A 92 -26.17 -13.81 -0.20
C LYS A 92 -26.77 -12.38 -0.16
N GLY A 93 -27.41 -11.99 -1.24
CA GLY A 93 -28.05 -10.68 -1.41
C GLY A 93 -27.16 -9.63 -2.04
N PHE A 94 -25.86 -9.86 -2.10
CA PHE A 94 -24.94 -8.94 -2.79
C PHE A 94 -24.82 -9.30 -4.28
N LYS A 95 -24.59 -8.26 -5.09
CA LYS A 95 -24.35 -8.36 -6.53
C LYS A 95 -23.17 -7.48 -6.92
N ILE A 96 -22.43 -7.88 -7.95
CA ILE A 96 -21.37 -7.08 -8.56
C ILE A 96 -21.71 -6.82 -10.03
N SER A 97 -21.37 -5.64 -10.52
CA SER A 97 -21.52 -5.25 -11.92
C SER A 97 -20.40 -4.30 -12.33
N VAL A 98 -20.15 -4.15 -13.62
CA VAL A 98 -19.25 -3.11 -14.13
C VAL A 98 -19.93 -1.74 -13.93
N PHE A 99 -19.25 -0.82 -13.25
CA PHE A 99 -19.67 0.57 -13.10
C PHE A 99 -19.12 1.44 -14.24
N ALA A 100 -17.83 1.27 -14.54
CA ALA A 100 -17.16 1.92 -15.66
C ALA A 100 -15.99 1.05 -16.16
N SER A 101 -15.68 1.13 -17.44
CA SER A 101 -14.53 0.49 -18.10
C SER A 101 -13.69 1.54 -18.82
N GLY A 102 -12.48 1.17 -19.27
CA GLY A 102 -11.58 2.11 -19.93
C GLY A 102 -10.82 3.02 -18.97
N VAL A 103 -10.73 2.64 -17.68
CA VAL A 103 -10.01 3.36 -16.62
C VAL A 103 -8.67 2.66 -16.38
N ALA A 104 -7.75 2.78 -17.34
CA ALA A 104 -6.50 2.05 -17.32
C ALA A 104 -5.71 2.30 -16.02
N SER A 105 -5.24 1.20 -15.39
CA SER A 105 -4.47 1.23 -14.12
C SER A 105 -5.16 1.99 -12.98
N ALA A 106 -6.47 1.85 -12.83
CA ALA A 106 -7.29 2.56 -11.86
C ALA A 106 -6.78 2.36 -10.41
N ARG A 107 -6.57 3.46 -9.71
CA ARG A 107 -6.12 3.46 -8.31
C ARG A 107 -7.11 4.22 -7.43
N GLN A 108 -6.67 5.09 -6.55
CA GLN A 108 -7.54 5.79 -5.62
C GLN A 108 -8.67 6.53 -6.33
N MET A 109 -9.86 6.44 -5.76
CA MET A 109 -11.07 7.11 -6.21
C MET A 109 -11.51 8.20 -5.22
N ALA A 110 -12.02 9.31 -5.74
CA ALA A 110 -12.58 10.39 -4.93
C ALA A 110 -13.83 10.97 -5.60
N TRP A 111 -14.90 11.12 -4.83
CA TRP A 111 -16.11 11.79 -5.30
C TRP A 111 -15.95 13.31 -5.25
N GLY A 112 -16.32 13.97 -6.32
CA GLY A 112 -16.57 15.41 -6.36
C GLY A 112 -17.92 15.77 -5.76
N ASP A 113 -18.11 17.04 -5.48
CA ASP A 113 -19.33 17.57 -4.83
C ASP A 113 -20.59 17.46 -5.71
N LYS A 114 -20.42 17.40 -7.05
CA LYS A 114 -21.52 17.32 -8.04
C LYS A 114 -21.69 15.91 -8.61
N GLY A 115 -21.04 14.90 -8.02
CA GLY A 115 -21.19 13.50 -8.39
C GLY A 115 -20.25 13.00 -9.48
N THR A 116 -19.20 13.73 -9.83
CA THR A 116 -18.09 13.23 -10.63
C THR A 116 -17.24 12.29 -9.82
N LEU A 117 -16.95 11.09 -10.31
CA LEU A 117 -15.96 10.21 -9.69
C LEU A 117 -14.59 10.44 -10.36
N PHE A 118 -13.66 11.01 -9.62
CA PHE A 118 -12.26 11.10 -10.04
C PHE A 118 -11.52 9.82 -9.72
N VAL A 119 -10.58 9.40 -10.58
CA VAL A 119 -9.80 8.17 -10.43
C VAL A 119 -8.35 8.44 -10.79
N GLY A 120 -7.43 8.20 -9.85
CA GLY A 120 -6.00 8.22 -10.10
C GLY A 120 -5.54 6.96 -10.82
N SER A 121 -4.30 6.94 -11.30
CA SER A 121 -3.77 5.77 -12.01
C SER A 121 -2.34 5.41 -11.60
N PHE A 122 -1.99 4.13 -11.82
CA PHE A 122 -0.65 3.60 -11.63
C PHE A 122 0.01 3.33 -12.99
N GLY A 123 1.15 3.97 -13.26
CA GLY A 123 1.98 3.70 -14.43
C GLY A 123 1.60 4.44 -15.71
N VAL A 124 0.30 4.70 -15.98
CA VAL A 124 -0.13 5.40 -17.21
C VAL A 124 -0.13 6.92 -17.10
N GLY A 125 0.05 7.47 -15.89
CA GLY A 125 0.21 8.91 -15.68
C GLY A 125 -1.04 9.75 -15.85
N ASN A 126 -2.24 9.14 -15.80
CA ASN A 126 -3.51 9.79 -16.04
C ASN A 126 -4.32 9.97 -14.76
N VAL A 127 -5.16 11.00 -14.73
CA VAL A 127 -6.31 11.09 -13.81
C VAL A 127 -7.57 11.13 -14.67
N TYR A 128 -8.55 10.32 -14.29
CA TYR A 128 -9.83 10.20 -14.99
C TYR A 128 -10.94 10.88 -14.20
N ALA A 129 -11.96 11.36 -14.92
CA ALA A 129 -13.25 11.75 -14.39
C ALA A 129 -14.32 10.85 -14.99
N ILE A 130 -15.19 10.31 -14.15
CA ILE A 130 -16.33 9.50 -14.57
C ILE A 130 -17.60 10.27 -14.20
N THR A 131 -18.38 10.62 -15.21
CA THR A 131 -19.65 11.33 -15.08
C THR A 131 -20.82 10.42 -15.45
N ASP A 132 -22.02 10.78 -15.00
CA ASP A 132 -23.25 10.09 -15.37
C ASP A 132 -24.03 10.94 -16.37
N ASN A 133 -24.23 10.42 -17.55
CA ASN A 133 -25.06 11.04 -18.60
C ASN A 133 -26.27 10.15 -18.85
N GLY A 134 -27.38 10.41 -18.13
CA GLY A 134 -28.61 9.65 -18.28
C GLY A 134 -28.51 8.16 -17.98
N GLY A 135 -27.67 7.76 -17.02
CA GLY A 135 -27.42 6.37 -16.63
C GLY A 135 -26.24 5.72 -17.37
N LYS A 136 -25.69 6.36 -18.40
CA LYS A 136 -24.46 5.93 -19.08
C LYS A 136 -23.26 6.61 -18.46
N LYS A 137 -22.26 5.81 -18.03
CA LYS A 137 -21.00 6.34 -17.50
C LYS A 137 -20.09 6.77 -18.64
N GLU A 138 -19.62 8.00 -18.57
CA GLU A 138 -18.63 8.56 -19.49
C GLU A 138 -17.31 8.72 -18.76
N VAL A 139 -16.25 8.13 -19.33
CA VAL A 139 -14.89 8.18 -18.78
C VAL A 139 -14.08 9.17 -19.60
N LYS A 140 -13.53 10.18 -18.93
CA LYS A 140 -12.70 11.20 -19.54
C LYS A 140 -11.35 11.27 -18.86
N THR A 141 -10.26 11.33 -19.62
CA THR A 141 -8.94 11.68 -19.10
C THR A 141 -8.88 13.18 -18.89
N VAL A 142 -8.79 13.64 -17.65
CA VAL A 142 -8.76 15.06 -17.29
C VAL A 142 -7.37 15.59 -17.04
N LEU A 143 -6.42 14.71 -16.63
CA LEU A 143 -5.01 15.02 -16.51
C LEU A 143 -4.19 13.90 -17.12
N SER A 144 -3.03 14.22 -17.71
CA SER A 144 -2.09 13.26 -18.29
C SER A 144 -0.64 13.68 -18.08
N GLY A 145 0.31 12.75 -18.29
CA GLY A 145 1.73 13.02 -18.20
C GLY A 145 2.26 13.21 -16.76
N LEU A 146 1.47 12.83 -15.76
CA LEU A 146 1.91 12.88 -14.36
C LEU A 146 2.69 11.61 -13.98
N THR A 147 3.64 11.74 -13.07
CA THR A 147 4.37 10.57 -12.56
C THR A 147 3.60 9.96 -11.40
N LEU A 148 3.07 8.73 -11.58
CA LEU A 148 2.35 7.96 -10.55
C LEU A 148 1.25 8.79 -9.82
N PRO A 149 0.26 9.34 -10.52
CA PRO A 149 -0.83 10.08 -9.88
C PRO A 149 -1.82 9.13 -9.21
N THR A 150 -1.34 8.30 -8.29
CA THR A 150 -2.11 7.22 -7.65
C THR A 150 -3.00 7.74 -6.53
N GLY A 151 -2.52 8.73 -5.79
CA GLY A 151 -3.24 9.33 -4.66
C GLY A 151 -4.03 10.56 -5.09
N ILE A 152 -5.34 10.51 -4.89
CA ILE A 152 -6.24 11.64 -5.16
C ILE A 152 -7.20 11.86 -4.01
N ALA A 153 -7.60 13.09 -3.80
CA ALA A 153 -8.67 13.46 -2.88
C ALA A 153 -9.45 14.66 -3.42
N PHE A 154 -10.67 14.81 -2.99
CA PHE A 154 -11.52 15.94 -3.38
C PHE A 154 -12.08 16.63 -2.14
N ARG A 155 -12.05 17.96 -2.13
CA ARG A 155 -12.62 18.76 -1.06
C ARG A 155 -12.91 20.19 -1.53
N ASP A 156 -14.06 20.71 -1.16
CA ASP A 156 -14.45 22.12 -1.38
C ASP A 156 -14.26 22.57 -2.83
N GLY A 157 -14.72 21.75 -3.79
CA GLY A 157 -14.61 22.02 -5.22
C GLY A 157 -13.23 21.77 -5.84
N ALA A 158 -12.21 21.44 -5.05
CA ALA A 158 -10.85 21.23 -5.52
C ALA A 158 -10.44 19.75 -5.55
N LEU A 159 -9.75 19.34 -6.63
CA LEU A 159 -9.13 18.04 -6.77
C LEU A 159 -7.65 18.15 -6.33
N TYR A 160 -7.24 17.28 -5.41
CA TYR A 160 -5.86 17.11 -4.98
C TYR A 160 -5.27 15.85 -5.60
N VAL A 161 -4.06 15.96 -6.17
CA VAL A 161 -3.38 14.85 -6.84
C VAL A 161 -1.94 14.80 -6.38
N VAL A 162 -1.47 13.65 -5.91
CA VAL A 162 -0.03 13.44 -5.67
C VAL A 162 0.60 12.87 -6.94
N ALA A 163 1.53 13.62 -7.50
CA ALA A 163 2.38 13.19 -8.62
C ALA A 163 3.79 12.93 -8.07
N VAL A 164 4.03 11.73 -7.59
CA VAL A 164 5.19 11.17 -6.88
C VAL A 164 5.90 12.12 -5.90
N ASN A 165 6.40 13.26 -6.34
CA ASN A 165 7.22 14.20 -5.57
C ASN A 165 6.55 15.55 -5.29
N LYS A 166 5.28 15.69 -5.60
CA LYS A 166 4.52 16.92 -5.32
C LYS A 166 3.03 16.66 -5.17
N LEU A 167 2.42 17.40 -4.27
CA LEU A 167 0.97 17.49 -4.12
C LEU A 167 0.48 18.69 -4.93
N LEU A 168 -0.40 18.43 -5.87
CA LEU A 168 -1.02 19.41 -6.75
C LEU A 168 -2.47 19.64 -6.36
N LYS A 169 -2.92 20.88 -6.40
CA LYS A 169 -4.32 21.28 -6.20
C LYS A 169 -4.88 21.89 -7.48
N TYR A 170 -6.04 21.41 -7.91
CA TYR A 170 -6.78 21.88 -9.08
C TYR A 170 -8.12 22.45 -8.62
N GLU A 171 -8.23 23.78 -8.64
CA GLU A 171 -9.44 24.48 -8.21
C GLU A 171 -10.60 24.30 -9.22
N ASN A 172 -11.83 24.27 -8.69
CA ASN A 172 -13.05 24.15 -9.50
C ASN A 172 -13.01 22.98 -10.50
N ALA A 173 -12.47 21.83 -10.05
CA ALA A 173 -12.16 20.70 -10.93
C ALA A 173 -13.37 20.19 -11.69
N GLU A 174 -14.55 20.05 -11.04
CA GLU A 174 -15.76 19.55 -11.71
C GLU A 174 -16.35 20.50 -12.76
N ALA A 175 -16.05 21.79 -12.69
CA ALA A 175 -16.48 22.77 -13.70
C ALA A 175 -15.54 22.81 -14.91
N ASN A 176 -14.37 22.18 -14.84
CA ASN A 176 -13.31 22.29 -15.82
C ASN A 176 -12.85 20.95 -16.39
N LEU A 177 -13.72 19.95 -16.46
CA LEU A 177 -13.38 18.60 -16.95
C LEU A 177 -12.86 18.58 -18.39
N ASP A 178 -13.22 19.57 -19.23
CA ASP A 178 -12.75 19.70 -20.61
C ASP A 178 -11.33 20.26 -20.69
N LYS A 179 -10.98 21.15 -19.77
CA LYS A 179 -9.69 21.79 -19.71
C LYS A 179 -9.38 22.14 -18.25
N MET A 180 -8.75 21.19 -17.55
CA MET A 180 -8.32 21.41 -16.17
C MET A 180 -7.40 22.63 -16.07
N PRO A 181 -7.57 23.47 -15.03
CA PRO A 181 -6.62 24.55 -14.77
C PRO A 181 -5.23 24.01 -14.50
N GLU A 182 -4.22 24.88 -14.51
CA GLU A 182 -2.88 24.51 -14.04
C GLU A 182 -2.91 24.12 -12.56
N GLY A 183 -2.26 23.01 -12.23
CA GLY A 183 -2.19 22.51 -10.86
C GLY A 183 -1.25 23.38 -10.00
N LYS A 184 -1.78 23.96 -8.93
CA LYS A 184 -0.97 24.66 -7.93
C LYS A 184 -0.21 23.65 -7.06
N VAL A 185 1.12 23.78 -6.96
CA VAL A 185 1.90 22.99 -6.00
C VAL A 185 1.56 23.43 -4.57
N VAL A 186 1.07 22.49 -3.77
CA VAL A 186 0.71 22.69 -2.36
C VAL A 186 1.86 22.22 -1.45
N TYR A 187 2.50 21.12 -1.83
CA TYR A 187 3.57 20.51 -1.05
C TYR A 187 4.51 19.73 -1.96
N ASP A 188 5.82 19.91 -1.82
CA ASP A 188 6.86 19.30 -2.65
C ASP A 188 8.09 18.78 -1.86
N ASP A 189 8.04 18.80 -0.52
CA ASP A 189 9.06 18.14 0.30
C ASP A 189 8.85 16.60 0.27
N MET A 190 8.95 16.03 -0.93
CA MET A 190 8.78 14.62 -1.24
C MET A 190 9.91 14.14 -2.16
N PRO A 191 10.43 12.92 -1.94
CA PRO A 191 11.42 12.33 -2.84
C PRO A 191 10.80 11.95 -4.19
N ALA A 192 11.61 11.96 -5.25
CA ALA A 192 11.18 11.70 -6.63
C ALA A 192 11.29 10.22 -7.06
N TYR A 193 11.73 9.32 -6.17
CA TYR A 193 11.81 7.90 -6.50
C TYR A 193 10.40 7.28 -6.67
N THR A 194 10.32 6.30 -7.56
CA THR A 194 9.05 5.62 -7.89
C THR A 194 8.78 4.39 -7.04
N ALA A 195 9.82 3.72 -6.51
CA ALA A 195 9.69 2.59 -5.58
C ALA A 195 9.00 3.04 -4.27
N HIS A 196 7.85 2.45 -3.91
CA HIS A 196 6.95 2.94 -2.86
C HIS A 196 6.63 4.46 -2.96
N GLY A 197 6.80 5.02 -4.18
CA GLY A 197 6.53 6.42 -4.49
C GLY A 197 5.04 6.72 -4.66
N TRP A 198 4.22 5.70 -4.89
CA TRP A 198 2.76 5.83 -4.95
C TRP A 198 2.18 6.18 -3.58
N LYS A 199 1.23 7.08 -3.59
CA LYS A 199 0.63 7.67 -2.39
C LYS A 199 -0.87 7.38 -2.34
N TYR A 200 -1.44 7.63 -1.18
CA TYR A 200 -2.88 7.62 -0.92
C TYR A 200 -3.23 8.88 -0.13
N LEU A 201 -4.33 9.54 -0.46
CA LEU A 201 -4.74 10.79 0.16
C LEU A 201 -6.02 10.62 0.97
N THR A 202 -6.04 11.09 2.20
CA THR A 202 -7.24 11.03 3.05
C THR A 202 -7.39 12.34 3.81
N PHE A 203 -8.52 13.01 3.63
CA PHE A 203 -8.90 14.14 4.46
C PHE A 203 -9.54 13.70 5.77
N ASP A 204 -9.18 14.35 6.86
CA ASP A 204 -9.97 14.28 8.08
C ASP A 204 -11.06 15.39 8.13
N LYS A 205 -11.90 15.33 9.16
CA LYS A 205 -12.96 16.32 9.38
C LYS A 205 -12.45 17.75 9.67
N HIS A 206 -11.20 17.87 10.10
CA HIS A 206 -10.55 19.15 10.42
C HIS A 206 -9.84 19.76 9.20
N GLY A 207 -9.80 19.03 8.09
CA GLY A 207 -9.19 19.48 6.84
C GLY A 207 -7.74 19.06 6.66
N TRP A 208 -7.14 18.32 7.60
CA TRP A 208 -5.80 17.78 7.39
C TRP A 208 -5.80 16.69 6.33
N LEU A 209 -4.79 16.72 5.47
CA LEU A 209 -4.58 15.72 4.43
C LEU A 209 -3.46 14.76 4.83
N TYR A 210 -3.80 13.50 5.04
CA TYR A 210 -2.86 12.43 5.39
C TYR A 210 -2.19 11.87 4.13
N VAL A 211 -0.86 11.74 4.16
CA VAL A 211 -0.04 11.27 3.04
C VAL A 211 1.03 10.30 3.56
N PRO A 212 1.11 9.05 3.07
CA PRO A 212 2.15 8.10 3.42
C PRO A 212 3.43 8.32 2.60
N PHE A 213 4.59 8.04 3.22
CA PHE A 213 5.94 8.13 2.66
C PHE A 213 6.70 6.84 2.89
N GLY A 214 6.65 5.91 1.94
CA GLY A 214 7.41 4.66 2.00
C GLY A 214 8.91 4.87 1.72
N PRO A 215 9.79 3.91 2.07
CA PRO A 215 11.20 3.93 1.71
C PRO A 215 11.42 3.49 0.26
N PRO A 216 12.55 3.83 -0.38
CA PRO A 216 12.85 3.45 -1.76
C PRO A 216 13.34 1.98 -1.92
N CYS A 217 13.13 1.14 -0.93
CA CYS A 217 13.68 -0.21 -0.86
C CYS A 217 12.64 -1.21 -0.35
N ASN A 218 12.85 -2.48 -0.66
CA ASN A 218 12.13 -3.56 0.00
C ASN A 218 12.47 -3.61 1.49
N GLU A 219 13.77 -3.66 1.79
CA GLU A 219 14.35 -3.73 3.13
C GLU A 219 15.58 -2.85 3.22
N CYS A 220 15.59 -1.88 4.10
CA CYS A 220 16.73 -1.03 4.42
C CYS A 220 16.50 -0.30 5.74
N LEU A 221 17.54 0.36 6.23
CA LEU A 221 17.40 1.39 7.27
C LEU A 221 17.13 2.73 6.58
N PRO A 222 15.87 3.14 6.43
CA PRO A 222 15.55 4.37 5.76
C PRO A 222 15.95 5.58 6.62
N PRO A 223 16.19 6.75 6.01
CA PRO A 223 16.31 7.98 6.77
C PRO A 223 15.02 8.26 7.55
N THR A 224 15.14 8.98 8.66
CA THR A 224 14.02 9.27 9.57
C THR A 224 12.88 10.05 8.92
N SER A 225 13.14 10.72 7.79
CA SER A 225 12.14 11.43 6.99
C SER A 225 11.27 10.53 6.11
N LEU A 226 11.57 9.23 6.04
CA LEU A 226 10.82 8.22 5.28
C LEU A 226 10.19 7.20 6.23
N SER A 227 9.45 6.26 5.67
CA SER A 227 8.68 5.26 6.45
C SER A 227 7.75 5.92 7.45
N GLN A 228 7.02 6.94 6.98
CA GLN A 228 6.16 7.80 7.79
C GLN A 228 4.78 7.95 7.15
N ILE A 229 3.81 8.36 7.97
CA ILE A 229 2.61 9.04 7.51
C ILE A 229 2.69 10.47 8.04
N ARG A 230 2.51 11.43 7.17
CA ARG A 230 2.41 12.85 7.52
C ARG A 230 1.00 13.36 7.29
N ARG A 231 0.59 14.37 8.05
CA ARG A 231 -0.57 15.19 7.71
C ARG A 231 -0.11 16.59 7.31
N ILE A 232 -0.72 17.09 6.25
CA ILE A 232 -0.34 18.33 5.56
C ILE A 232 -1.55 19.25 5.54
N ASN A 233 -1.32 20.53 5.75
CA ASN A 233 -2.37 21.52 5.52
C ASN A 233 -2.62 21.67 4.00
N PRO A 234 -3.85 21.50 3.52
CA PRO A 234 -4.16 21.48 2.09
C PRO A 234 -4.01 22.83 1.38
N ASP A 235 -3.81 23.91 2.09
CA ASP A 235 -3.45 25.23 1.51
C ASP A 235 -1.93 25.43 1.34
N GLY A 236 -1.12 24.49 1.83
CA GLY A 236 0.33 24.52 1.80
C GLY A 236 0.95 25.34 2.92
N SER A 237 0.16 25.83 3.87
CA SER A 237 0.67 26.59 5.01
C SER A 237 1.22 25.68 6.10
N GLY A 238 2.17 26.17 6.87
CA GLY A 238 2.75 25.48 8.00
C GLY A 238 3.69 24.33 7.60
N GLN A 239 4.08 23.54 8.60
CA GLN A 239 4.92 22.36 8.41
C GLN A 239 4.07 21.11 8.41
N ALA A 240 4.48 20.11 7.62
CA ALA A 240 3.89 18.78 7.69
C ALA A 240 4.16 18.15 9.07
N GLU A 241 3.15 17.55 9.67
CA GLU A 241 3.27 16.86 10.95
C GLU A 241 3.40 15.34 10.75
N VAL A 242 4.41 14.73 11.37
CA VAL A 242 4.58 13.27 11.37
C VAL A 242 3.61 12.64 12.35
N VAL A 243 2.64 11.87 11.84
CA VAL A 243 1.62 11.23 12.66
C VAL A 243 1.89 9.75 12.94
N ALA A 244 2.69 9.08 12.08
CA ALA A 244 3.15 7.71 12.26
C ALA A 244 4.56 7.53 11.70
N MET A 245 5.36 6.67 12.36
CA MET A 245 6.71 6.29 11.96
C MET A 245 6.81 4.77 11.83
N GLY A 246 7.86 4.28 11.15
CA GLY A 246 8.07 2.84 10.99
C GLY A 246 6.98 2.17 10.15
N VAL A 247 6.46 2.87 9.16
CA VAL A 247 5.47 2.39 8.18
C VAL A 247 6.19 2.13 6.87
N ARG A 248 6.19 0.85 6.40
CA ARG A 248 6.90 0.51 5.18
C ARG A 248 6.19 1.03 3.93
N ASN A 249 5.02 0.53 3.62
CA ASN A 249 4.29 0.89 2.41
C ASN A 249 2.79 0.88 2.66
N SER A 250 2.24 2.06 2.90
CA SER A 250 0.80 2.26 3.06
C SER A 250 0.24 2.93 1.81
N VAL A 251 -0.75 2.30 1.20
CA VAL A 251 -1.47 2.79 0.01
C VAL A 251 -2.98 2.67 0.19
N GLY A 252 -3.43 2.74 1.41
CA GLY A 252 -4.84 2.80 1.77
C GLY A 252 -5.03 3.34 3.18
N GLY A 253 -6.01 4.18 3.37
CA GLY A 253 -6.34 4.71 4.68
C GLY A 253 -7.68 5.42 4.70
N ASP A 254 -8.30 5.44 5.86
CA ASP A 254 -9.57 6.13 6.07
C ASP A 254 -9.72 6.58 7.52
N ILE A 255 -10.63 7.51 7.75
CA ILE A 255 -10.97 8.00 9.08
C ILE A 255 -12.13 7.17 9.65
N ASP A 256 -11.96 6.62 10.83
CA ASP A 256 -13.07 5.96 11.55
C ASP A 256 -14.15 7.00 11.85
N PRO A 257 -15.35 6.86 11.31
CA PRO A 257 -16.43 7.84 11.51
C PRO A 257 -16.89 7.95 12.96
N ARG A 258 -16.53 6.98 13.82
CA ARG A 258 -16.93 6.91 15.23
C ARG A 258 -15.93 7.64 16.15
N SER A 259 -14.61 7.47 15.91
CA SER A 259 -13.54 8.04 16.76
C SER A 259 -12.84 9.25 16.13
N GLY A 260 -12.80 9.31 14.80
CA GLY A 260 -11.98 10.27 14.09
C GLY A 260 -10.50 9.86 13.93
N ASP A 261 -10.12 8.65 14.35
CA ASP A 261 -8.76 8.15 14.17
C ASP A 261 -8.51 7.76 12.72
N TYR A 262 -7.29 7.98 12.25
CA TYR A 262 -6.83 7.48 10.96
C TYR A 262 -6.43 6.00 11.06
N TRP A 263 -7.00 5.19 10.18
CA TRP A 263 -6.65 3.79 10.00
C TRP A 263 -5.97 3.60 8.64
N PHE A 264 -5.02 2.67 8.57
CA PHE A 264 -4.30 2.43 7.33
C PHE A 264 -3.91 0.97 7.14
N SER A 265 -3.93 0.54 5.89
CA SER A 265 -3.35 -0.73 5.43
C SER A 265 -1.85 -0.57 5.21
N GLU A 266 -1.09 -1.64 5.40
CA GLU A 266 0.36 -1.60 5.21
C GLU A 266 0.86 -2.91 4.62
N ASN A 267 1.61 -2.78 3.53
CA ASN A 267 2.31 -3.89 2.88
C ASN A 267 3.65 -4.14 3.58
N ALA A 268 3.85 -5.36 4.05
CA ALA A 268 5.08 -5.81 4.68
C ALA A 268 6.22 -6.01 3.67
N ARG A 269 7.43 -6.29 4.14
CA ARG A 269 8.59 -6.59 3.29
C ARG A 269 8.43 -7.93 2.57
N ASP A 270 9.10 -8.06 1.44
CA ASP A 270 9.22 -9.31 0.69
C ASP A 270 10.41 -10.16 1.19
N TRP A 271 10.57 -11.37 0.67
CA TRP A 271 11.74 -12.23 0.80
C TRP A 271 12.06 -12.68 2.24
N VAL A 272 11.05 -12.95 3.06
CA VAL A 272 11.21 -13.71 4.31
C VAL A 272 10.77 -15.13 4.09
N THR A 273 9.49 -15.38 3.82
CA THR A 273 8.94 -16.66 3.35
C THR A 273 7.61 -16.41 2.61
N ASP A 274 7.01 -17.45 2.02
CA ASP A 274 5.66 -17.37 1.46
C ASP A 274 4.59 -16.96 2.50
N ASP A 275 4.79 -17.30 3.76
CA ASP A 275 3.81 -17.09 4.82
C ASP A 275 4.19 -15.99 5.83
N LEU A 276 5.36 -15.33 5.64
CA LEU A 276 5.88 -14.27 6.51
C LEU A 276 6.55 -13.15 5.71
N PRO A 277 6.51 -11.92 6.23
CA PRO A 277 5.65 -11.44 7.31
C PRO A 277 4.24 -11.13 6.81
N SER A 278 3.27 -11.10 7.74
CA SER A 278 1.92 -10.66 7.43
C SER A 278 1.87 -9.17 7.11
N ASP A 279 1.07 -8.82 6.10
CA ASP A 279 0.57 -7.47 5.88
C ASP A 279 -0.36 -7.06 7.03
N LYS A 280 -0.60 -5.75 7.21
CA LYS A 280 -1.18 -5.22 8.43
C LYS A 280 -2.33 -4.25 8.18
N LEU A 281 -3.27 -4.22 9.14
CA LEU A 281 -4.18 -3.13 9.38
C LEU A 281 -3.79 -2.43 10.67
N ASN A 282 -3.51 -1.14 10.59
CA ASN A 282 -3.04 -0.30 11.69
C ASN A 282 -4.03 0.83 12.00
N ARG A 283 -3.93 1.40 13.22
CA ARG A 283 -4.70 2.56 13.67
C ARG A 283 -3.77 3.56 14.35
N ILE A 284 -3.89 4.83 14.05
CA ILE A 284 -3.18 5.90 14.77
C ILE A 284 -4.01 6.31 15.98
N ALA A 285 -3.80 5.63 17.10
CA ALA A 285 -4.40 6.00 18.39
C ALA A 285 -3.56 7.04 19.14
N ARG A 286 -2.31 7.24 18.74
CA ARG A 286 -1.35 8.21 19.29
C ARG A 286 -0.47 8.76 18.18
N ILE A 287 -0.46 10.07 17.99
CA ILE A 287 0.40 10.76 17.02
C ILE A 287 1.87 10.48 17.36
N GLY A 288 2.68 10.26 16.32
CA GLY A 288 4.11 9.97 16.41
C GLY A 288 4.44 8.54 16.85
N ALA A 289 3.47 7.63 16.91
CA ALA A 289 3.72 6.22 17.22
C ALA A 289 4.53 5.54 16.12
N HIS A 290 5.39 4.57 16.51
CA HIS A 290 6.23 3.80 15.59
C HIS A 290 5.65 2.39 15.39
N TYR A 291 5.48 1.96 14.12
CA TYR A 291 4.78 0.73 13.71
C TYR A 291 5.71 -0.43 13.33
N GLY A 292 7.01 -0.30 13.64
CA GLY A 292 7.98 -1.38 13.66
C GLY A 292 8.98 -1.41 12.51
N TYR A 293 8.61 -1.05 11.27
CA TYR A 293 9.57 -1.13 10.15
C TYR A 293 10.78 -0.18 10.35
N PRO A 294 12.01 -0.62 10.10
CA PRO A 294 12.41 -1.91 9.55
C PRO A 294 12.68 -3.00 10.61
N TYR A 295 12.57 -2.72 11.88
CA TYR A 295 13.06 -3.54 13.01
C TYR A 295 12.17 -4.74 13.34
N CYS A 296 10.85 -4.56 13.20
CA CYS A 296 9.84 -5.54 13.59
C CYS A 296 8.66 -5.54 12.63
N HIS A 297 8.19 -6.73 12.26
CA HIS A 297 7.05 -6.96 11.39
C HIS A 297 5.90 -7.61 12.16
N GLN A 298 4.66 -7.43 11.66
CA GLN A 298 3.42 -8.05 12.17
C GLN A 298 3.24 -8.00 13.70
N GLY A 299 4.00 -7.15 14.41
CA GLY A 299 3.92 -6.94 15.85
C GLY A 299 4.72 -7.93 16.71
N ASN A 300 5.26 -9.02 16.15
CA ASN A 300 5.96 -10.07 16.91
C ASN A 300 7.10 -10.76 16.16
N LEU A 301 7.42 -10.34 14.94
CA LEU A 301 8.49 -10.91 14.13
C LEU A 301 9.64 -9.92 14.02
N PRO A 302 10.76 -10.11 14.73
CA PRO A 302 11.96 -9.31 14.51
C PRO A 302 12.47 -9.48 13.08
N ASP A 303 12.94 -8.39 12.48
CA ASP A 303 13.51 -8.48 11.13
C ASP A 303 14.81 -9.30 11.14
N PRO A 304 15.01 -10.24 10.19
CA PRO A 304 16.21 -11.07 10.15
C PRO A 304 17.52 -10.29 10.01
N LYS A 305 17.50 -9.10 9.40
CA LYS A 305 18.68 -8.25 9.16
C LYS A 305 18.71 -7.01 10.04
N PHE A 306 17.55 -6.37 10.25
CA PHE A 306 17.45 -5.03 10.80
C PHE A 306 16.88 -4.99 12.22
N ALA A 307 16.61 -6.13 12.87
CA ALA A 307 16.16 -6.11 14.28
C ALA A 307 17.14 -5.36 15.19
N MET A 308 18.48 -5.50 14.97
CA MET A 308 19.53 -4.70 15.61
C MET A 308 19.40 -4.60 17.15
N GLY A 309 18.88 -5.65 17.79
CA GLY A 309 18.63 -5.70 19.24
C GLY A 309 17.30 -5.12 19.69
N HIS A 310 16.54 -4.51 18.81
CA HIS A 310 15.18 -4.04 19.12
C HIS A 310 14.24 -5.21 19.40
N LYS A 311 13.32 -4.98 20.35
CA LYS A 311 12.24 -5.92 20.68
C LYS A 311 10.94 -5.41 20.05
N CYS A 312 10.14 -6.30 19.51
CA CYS A 312 8.85 -5.93 18.91
C CYS A 312 7.91 -5.19 19.89
N SER A 313 8.06 -5.44 21.20
CA SER A 313 7.29 -4.74 22.25
C SER A 313 7.59 -3.24 22.39
N GLU A 314 8.65 -2.74 21.74
CA GLU A 314 8.97 -1.30 21.69
C GLU A 314 8.07 -0.54 20.72
N PHE A 315 7.40 -1.24 19.80
CA PHE A 315 6.61 -0.68 18.72
C PHE A 315 5.11 -0.88 18.91
N THR A 316 4.33 -0.05 18.24
CA THR A 316 2.88 -0.18 18.22
C THR A 316 2.50 -1.43 17.40
N PRO A 317 1.83 -2.42 17.99
CA PRO A 317 1.40 -3.60 17.25
C PRO A 317 0.27 -3.26 16.28
N PRO A 318 0.09 -4.04 15.19
CA PRO A 318 -1.05 -3.89 14.31
C PRO A 318 -2.36 -4.21 15.04
N VAL A 319 -3.45 -3.64 14.57
CA VAL A 319 -4.80 -4.03 15.02
C VAL A 319 -5.13 -5.43 14.51
N LEU A 320 -4.69 -5.74 13.28
CA LEU A 320 -4.95 -7.03 12.65
C LEU A 320 -3.83 -7.37 11.67
N ASN A 321 -3.37 -8.62 11.72
CA ASN A 321 -2.56 -9.23 10.66
C ASN A 321 -3.49 -9.76 9.56
N LEU A 322 -3.29 -9.31 8.32
CA LEU A 322 -4.17 -9.56 7.18
C LEU A 322 -3.78 -10.80 6.37
N GLY A 323 -2.62 -11.39 6.67
CA GLY A 323 -1.98 -12.47 5.91
C GLY A 323 -0.75 -11.97 5.15
N ALA A 324 0.19 -12.89 4.88
CA ALA A 324 1.41 -12.56 4.13
C ALA A 324 1.11 -12.35 2.65
N HIS A 325 1.70 -11.31 2.06
CA HIS A 325 1.67 -11.00 0.63
C HIS A 325 0.27 -10.78 0.03
N VAL A 326 -0.73 -10.46 0.84
CA VAL A 326 -2.09 -10.17 0.31
C VAL A 326 -2.16 -8.80 -0.36
N ALA A 327 -1.16 -7.96 -0.14
CA ALA A 327 -1.02 -6.60 -0.68
C ALA A 327 -2.29 -5.75 -0.43
N PRO A 328 -2.61 -5.41 0.84
CA PRO A 328 -3.77 -4.59 1.16
C PRO A 328 -3.51 -3.16 0.69
N LEU A 329 -4.36 -2.67 -0.20
CA LEU A 329 -4.32 -1.33 -0.75
C LEU A 329 -5.46 -0.50 -0.15
N GLY A 330 -6.30 0.13 -0.99
CA GLY A 330 -7.39 0.98 -0.54
C GLY A 330 -8.29 0.32 0.48
N MET A 331 -8.69 1.08 1.46
CA MET A 331 -9.61 0.66 2.50
C MET A 331 -10.67 1.73 2.77
N LYS A 332 -11.86 1.30 3.22
CA LYS A 332 -12.97 2.23 3.50
C LYS A 332 -13.84 1.75 4.64
N PHE A 333 -14.15 2.64 5.57
CA PHE A 333 -15.27 2.42 6.48
C PHE A 333 -16.58 2.53 5.72
N TYR A 334 -17.44 1.53 5.85
CA TYR A 334 -18.73 1.56 5.20
C TYR A 334 -19.69 2.46 5.97
N THR A 335 -20.04 3.58 5.37
CA THR A 335 -21.00 4.56 5.88
C THR A 335 -22.29 4.64 5.08
N GLY A 336 -22.39 3.82 4.01
CA GLY A 336 -23.59 3.72 3.18
C GLY A 336 -24.79 3.15 3.96
N LYS A 337 -25.97 3.31 3.37
CA LYS A 337 -27.24 2.84 3.96
C LYS A 337 -27.89 1.71 3.17
N GLN A 338 -27.26 1.24 2.09
CA GLN A 338 -27.82 0.20 1.22
C GLN A 338 -27.60 -1.20 1.80
N PHE A 339 -26.42 -1.45 2.41
CA PHE A 339 -26.12 -2.76 3.00
C PHE A 339 -26.86 -2.96 4.33
N PRO A 340 -27.06 -4.22 4.75
CA PRO A 340 -27.64 -4.51 6.07
C PRO A 340 -26.90 -3.80 7.22
N ALA A 341 -27.60 -3.45 8.28
CA ALA A 341 -27.04 -2.72 9.43
C ALA A 341 -25.77 -3.35 10.03
N ALA A 342 -25.63 -4.69 9.94
CA ALA A 342 -24.44 -5.40 10.40
C ALA A 342 -23.14 -5.02 9.65
N TYR A 343 -23.25 -4.30 8.55
CA TYR A 343 -22.11 -3.82 7.76
C TYR A 343 -21.72 -2.37 8.09
N SER A 344 -22.56 -1.63 8.82
CA SER A 344 -22.28 -0.24 9.19
C SER A 344 -20.98 -0.12 9.98
N ASN A 345 -20.14 0.85 9.61
CA ASN A 345 -18.83 1.12 10.20
C ASN A 345 -17.85 -0.07 10.16
N ASN A 346 -18.12 -1.08 9.35
CA ASN A 346 -17.10 -2.10 9.08
C ASN A 346 -16.11 -1.56 8.05
N ILE A 347 -14.89 -2.10 8.09
CA ILE A 347 -13.84 -1.74 7.14
C ILE A 347 -13.87 -2.75 6.00
N PHE A 348 -13.85 -2.25 4.76
CA PHE A 348 -13.60 -3.06 3.57
C PHE A 348 -12.20 -2.73 3.07
N ILE A 349 -11.40 -3.76 2.77
CA ILE A 349 -10.02 -3.62 2.32
C ILE A 349 -9.86 -4.36 1.00
N ALA A 350 -9.37 -3.66 -0.02
CA ALA A 350 -8.95 -4.27 -1.27
C ALA A 350 -7.61 -4.96 -1.09
N GLN A 351 -7.57 -6.28 -1.19
CA GLN A 351 -6.34 -7.06 -1.20
C GLN A 351 -5.94 -7.32 -2.65
N HIS A 352 -4.98 -6.57 -3.14
CA HIS A 352 -4.54 -6.58 -4.53
C HIS A 352 -3.95 -7.91 -4.98
N GLY A 353 -3.32 -8.63 -4.05
CA GLY A 353 -2.79 -9.96 -4.26
C GLY A 353 -1.28 -10.01 -4.50
N SER A 354 -0.73 -11.20 -4.26
CA SER A 354 0.71 -11.46 -4.24
C SER A 354 1.34 -11.49 -5.64
N TRP A 355 2.68 -11.38 -5.68
CA TRP A 355 3.52 -11.63 -6.83
C TRP A 355 4.76 -12.48 -6.47
N ASN A 356 5.26 -12.35 -5.24
CA ASN A 356 6.47 -12.98 -4.71
C ASN A 356 6.16 -14.19 -3.82
N ARG A 357 5.20 -15.00 -4.22
CA ARG A 357 4.73 -16.19 -3.52
C ARG A 357 4.40 -17.28 -4.54
N HIS A 358 4.72 -18.55 -4.24
CA HIS A 358 4.48 -19.67 -5.14
C HIS A 358 2.98 -19.90 -5.41
N LYS A 359 2.16 -19.81 -4.38
CA LYS A 359 0.69 -19.86 -4.54
C LYS A 359 0.11 -18.49 -4.25
N TYR A 360 -0.47 -17.86 -5.23
CA TYR A 360 -1.03 -16.52 -5.09
C TYR A 360 -2.15 -16.47 -4.07
N VAL A 361 -2.19 -15.36 -3.33
CA VAL A 361 -3.19 -15.03 -2.32
C VAL A 361 -3.65 -13.59 -2.51
N GLY A 362 -4.71 -13.16 -1.81
CA GLY A 362 -5.34 -11.87 -2.07
C GLY A 362 -6.23 -11.97 -3.31
N GLY A 363 -6.23 -10.95 -4.18
CA GLY A 363 -7.18 -10.87 -5.28
C GLY A 363 -8.61 -10.98 -4.76
N ASN A 364 -8.90 -10.26 -3.68
CA ASN A 364 -10.18 -10.34 -2.98
C ASN A 364 -10.47 -9.04 -2.22
N ILE A 365 -11.64 -8.95 -1.61
CA ILE A 365 -12.00 -7.91 -0.66
C ILE A 365 -12.27 -8.59 0.68
N VAL A 366 -11.66 -8.09 1.74
CA VAL A 366 -11.95 -8.53 3.10
C VAL A 366 -12.79 -7.50 3.84
N ARG A 367 -13.67 -8.00 4.71
CA ARG A 367 -14.45 -7.21 5.66
C ARG A 367 -13.86 -7.38 7.04
N VAL A 368 -13.60 -6.27 7.72
CA VAL A 368 -13.12 -6.24 9.10
C VAL A 368 -14.20 -5.60 9.97
N VAL A 369 -14.58 -6.31 11.02
CA VAL A 369 -15.50 -5.85 12.06
C VAL A 369 -14.69 -5.54 13.31
N THR A 370 -14.82 -4.36 13.84
CA THR A 370 -14.10 -3.95 15.05
C THR A 370 -14.91 -2.95 15.88
N ASP A 371 -14.65 -2.90 17.18
CA ASP A 371 -15.13 -1.80 17.99
C ASP A 371 -14.35 -0.49 17.72
N VAL A 372 -14.82 0.60 18.29
CA VAL A 372 -14.22 1.93 18.11
C VAL A 372 -12.76 2.01 18.61
N ASN A 373 -12.36 1.11 19.48
CA ASN A 373 -11.01 1.06 20.05
C ASN A 373 -10.06 0.13 19.29
N GLY A 374 -10.51 -0.50 18.20
CA GLY A 374 -9.72 -1.48 17.47
C GLY A 374 -9.53 -2.80 18.21
N LYS A 375 -10.42 -3.10 19.14
CA LYS A 375 -10.50 -4.37 19.87
C LYS A 375 -11.62 -5.23 19.30
N LYS A 376 -11.71 -6.50 19.74
CA LYS A 376 -12.74 -7.45 19.27
C LYS A 376 -12.77 -7.58 17.75
N VAL A 377 -11.59 -7.72 17.16
CA VAL A 377 -11.42 -7.75 15.70
C VAL A 377 -11.84 -9.10 15.15
N LYS A 378 -12.70 -9.08 14.12
CA LYS A 378 -13.04 -10.22 13.29
C LYS A 378 -12.87 -9.81 11.84
N HIS A 379 -12.26 -10.65 11.01
CA HIS A 379 -12.23 -10.44 9.57
C HIS A 379 -12.69 -11.67 8.80
N GLU A 380 -13.21 -11.45 7.62
CA GLU A 380 -13.69 -12.46 6.71
C GLU A 380 -13.51 -12.02 5.26
N VAL A 381 -13.38 -12.97 4.34
CA VAL A 381 -13.40 -12.68 2.92
C VAL A 381 -14.83 -12.28 2.54
N PHE A 382 -14.99 -11.08 1.98
CA PHE A 382 -16.27 -10.54 1.54
C PHE A 382 -16.54 -10.79 0.05
N ALA A 383 -15.54 -10.58 -0.80
CA ALA A 383 -15.62 -10.86 -2.22
C ALA A 383 -14.36 -11.58 -2.68
N THR A 384 -14.47 -12.63 -3.50
CA THR A 384 -13.33 -13.38 -4.03
C THR A 384 -13.63 -13.90 -5.43
N GLY A 385 -12.57 -14.29 -6.17
CA GLY A 385 -12.71 -14.87 -7.52
C GLY A 385 -11.91 -14.09 -8.59
N TRP A 386 -11.05 -13.15 -8.18
CA TRP A 386 -10.12 -12.49 -9.09
C TRP A 386 -8.83 -13.28 -9.36
N ILE A 387 -8.59 -14.38 -8.61
CA ILE A 387 -7.54 -15.37 -8.88
C ILE A 387 -8.21 -16.64 -9.38
N ASN A 388 -7.80 -17.12 -10.56
CA ASN A 388 -8.25 -18.37 -11.15
C ASN A 388 -7.54 -19.59 -10.53
N GLY A 389 -8.06 -20.78 -10.81
CA GLY A 389 -7.48 -22.04 -10.33
C GLY A 389 -6.06 -22.31 -10.88
N ASP A 390 -5.72 -21.75 -12.02
CA ASP A 390 -4.38 -21.79 -12.65
C ASP A 390 -3.41 -20.71 -12.13
N GLN A 391 -3.79 -19.99 -11.09
CA GLN A 391 -3.06 -18.88 -10.47
C GLN A 391 -2.93 -17.63 -11.35
N SER A 392 -3.71 -17.50 -12.44
CA SER A 392 -3.79 -16.25 -13.19
C SER A 392 -4.75 -15.26 -12.52
N TYR A 393 -4.51 -13.96 -12.76
CA TYR A 393 -5.41 -12.89 -12.31
C TYR A 393 -6.40 -12.51 -13.41
N THR A 394 -7.68 -12.41 -13.07
CA THR A 394 -8.71 -11.77 -13.92
C THR A 394 -8.95 -10.32 -13.55
N GLY A 395 -8.43 -9.88 -12.42
CA GLY A 395 -8.50 -8.54 -11.88
C GLY A 395 -7.73 -8.45 -10.57
N ARG A 396 -7.42 -7.23 -10.15
CA ARG A 396 -6.73 -6.95 -8.88
C ARG A 396 -7.35 -5.74 -8.20
N PRO A 397 -8.19 -5.95 -7.17
CA PRO A 397 -8.81 -4.84 -6.43
C PRO A 397 -7.77 -3.89 -5.85
N ALA A 398 -7.89 -2.59 -6.15
CA ALA A 398 -6.91 -1.58 -5.76
C ALA A 398 -7.45 -0.53 -4.80
N ASP A 399 -8.72 -0.15 -4.91
CA ASP A 399 -9.35 0.83 -4.01
C ASP A 399 -10.84 0.57 -3.80
N ILE A 400 -11.38 1.13 -2.73
CA ILE A 400 -12.80 1.00 -2.37
C ILE A 400 -13.33 2.36 -1.91
N VAL A 401 -14.49 2.78 -2.41
CA VAL A 401 -15.20 3.97 -1.91
C VAL A 401 -16.69 3.71 -1.74
N ASN A 402 -17.32 4.43 -0.80
CA ASN A 402 -18.77 4.45 -0.68
C ASN A 402 -19.35 5.26 -1.85
N ALA A 403 -20.34 4.70 -2.56
CA ALA A 403 -21.08 5.45 -3.56
C ALA A 403 -22.25 6.22 -2.92
N PRO A 404 -22.72 7.31 -3.54
CA PRO A 404 -23.85 8.10 -3.03
C PRO A 404 -25.14 7.30 -2.82
N ASP A 405 -25.36 6.24 -3.62
CA ASP A 405 -26.51 5.33 -3.48
C ASP A 405 -26.35 4.30 -2.35
N GLY A 406 -25.24 4.35 -1.63
CA GLY A 406 -24.91 3.43 -0.54
C GLY A 406 -24.29 2.10 -0.98
N SER A 407 -24.05 1.88 -2.28
CA SER A 407 -23.23 0.77 -2.77
C SER A 407 -21.74 1.01 -2.52
N LEU A 408 -20.88 0.01 -2.74
CA LEU A 408 -19.42 0.18 -2.78
C LEU A 408 -18.95 0.19 -4.24
N LEU A 409 -18.02 1.07 -4.57
CA LEU A 409 -17.24 0.98 -5.79
C LEU A 409 -15.86 0.40 -5.49
N VAL A 410 -15.36 -0.39 -6.44
CA VAL A 410 -14.06 -1.09 -6.35
C VAL A 410 -13.27 -0.75 -7.60
N ALA A 411 -12.10 -0.13 -7.45
CA ALA A 411 -11.16 0.06 -8.54
C ALA A 411 -10.36 -1.23 -8.78
N ASP A 412 -10.12 -1.52 -10.06
CA ASP A 412 -9.32 -2.65 -10.52
C ASP A 412 -8.29 -2.12 -11.52
N ASP A 413 -7.04 -2.03 -11.10
CA ASP A 413 -5.97 -1.51 -11.93
C ASP A 413 -5.47 -2.51 -12.98
N TRP A 414 -5.68 -3.80 -12.71
CA TRP A 414 -5.32 -4.88 -13.61
C TRP A 414 -6.25 -4.95 -14.82
N ALA A 415 -7.56 -4.84 -14.58
CA ALA A 415 -8.56 -4.89 -15.65
C ALA A 415 -8.89 -3.52 -16.24
N GLY A 416 -8.48 -2.43 -15.62
CA GLY A 416 -8.78 -1.07 -16.04
C GLY A 416 -10.27 -0.75 -15.93
N ALA A 417 -10.88 -1.12 -14.82
CA ALA A 417 -12.31 -1.02 -14.57
C ALA A 417 -12.65 -0.56 -13.15
N ILE A 418 -13.87 -0.06 -13.01
CA ILE A 418 -14.50 0.19 -11.71
C ILE A 418 -15.71 -0.74 -11.62
N TYR A 419 -15.83 -1.50 -10.54
CA TYR A 419 -16.99 -2.35 -10.25
C TYR A 419 -17.89 -1.71 -9.21
N ARG A 420 -19.18 -2.04 -9.24
CA ARG A 420 -20.16 -1.69 -8.22
C ARG A 420 -20.59 -2.95 -7.48
N ILE A 421 -20.48 -2.96 -6.16
CA ILE A 421 -21.07 -3.96 -5.29
C ILE A 421 -22.31 -3.37 -4.62
N SER A 422 -23.47 -3.94 -4.88
CA SER A 422 -24.77 -3.50 -4.35
C SER A 422 -25.45 -4.62 -3.57
N TYR A 423 -26.39 -4.25 -2.70
CA TYR A 423 -27.22 -5.20 -1.96
C TYR A 423 -28.68 -5.06 -2.42
N ALA A 424 -29.26 -6.15 -2.89
CA ALA A 424 -30.69 -6.24 -3.19
C ALA A 424 -31.40 -6.86 -1.98
N LYS A 425 -32.40 -6.14 -1.44
CA LYS A 425 -33.29 -6.65 -0.39
C LYS A 425 -34.14 -7.79 -0.89
#